data_d3c21b88da64efbdbc0995b89a4aac3d
#
_entry.id   d3c21b88da64efbdbc0995b89a4aac3d
#
_cell.length_a   1.000
_cell.length_b   1.000
_cell.length_c   1.000
_cell.angle_alpha   90.00
_cell.angle_beta   90.00
_cell.angle_gamma   90.00
#
_symmetry.space_group_name_H-M   'P 1'
#
loop_
_entity.id
_entity.type
_entity.pdbx_description
1 polymer ?
#
loop_
_entity_poly.entity_id
_entity_poly.type
_entity_poly.pdbx_seq_one_letter_code
_entity_poly.pdbx_strand_id
1 'polypeptide(L)'
;MIRTPLLAASFAAVLATAALASDLTLGTVLGTTPEAVAAALTEAGYTVQKQEREHGRIEVKATRDGKRYEIKVDAASGAVTAIELDD
;
A
#
# COMPACT_ATOMS: atom_id res chain seq x y z
N MET A 1 27.26 34.12 13.85
CA MET A 1 26.93 33.69 13.73
C MET A 1 26.33 32.93 13.09
N ILE A 2 26.17 32.61 12.73
CA ILE A 2 25.65 31.99 12.30
C ILE A 2 25.17 31.09 11.79
N ARG A 3 25.07 30.66 11.49
CA ARG A 3 24.65 29.86 11.14
C ARG A 3 24.00 29.05 10.68
N THR A 4 23.92 28.72 10.41
CA THR A 4 23.35 28.02 9.99
C THR A 4 22.92 27.14 9.46
N PRO A 5 22.80 26.79 9.35
CA PRO A 5 22.30 25.97 8.93
C PRO A 5 21.71 25.17 8.39
N LEU A 6 21.60 24.86 8.17
CA LEU A 6 21.07 24.17 7.80
C LEU A 6 20.57 23.32 7.35
N LEU A 7 20.57 23.04 7.19
CA LEU A 7 20.12 22.33 6.88
C LEU A 7 19.52 21.63 6.28
N ALA A 8 19.49 21.60 6.14
CA ALA A 8 18.90 21.04 5.66
C ALA A 8 18.62 20.11 5.13
N ALA A 9 18.69 19.78 5.02
CA ALA A 9 18.46 18.93 4.55
C ALA A 9 17.85 18.06 4.25
N SER A 10 17.72 17.87 4.24
CA SER A 10 17.24 17.03 4.00
C SER A 10 16.63 16.36 3.33
N PHE A 11 16.52 16.16 2.95
CA PHE A 11 15.93 15.42 2.46
C PHE A 11 15.72 14.68 1.73
N ALA A 12 15.95 14.77 1.53
CA ALA A 12 15.79 14.13 0.77
C ALA A 12 15.47 13.02 0.76
N ALA A 13 15.46 12.72 0.98
CA ALA A 13 15.25 11.67 0.93
C ALA A 13 14.40 11.10 0.47
N VAL A 14 14.11 11.08 0.35
CA VAL A 14 13.33 10.43 0.05
C VAL A 14 13.06 9.83 -0.92
N LEU A 15 13.21 9.75 -1.35
CA LEU A 15 12.96 9.18 -2.22
C LEU A 15 12.91 8.05 -2.42
N ALA A 16 13.25 7.99 -2.23
CA ALA A 16 13.39 6.94 -2.45
C ALA A 16 12.53 6.13 -2.58
N THR A 17 12.15 6.03 -2.30
CA THR A 17 11.38 5.28 -2.29
C THR A 17 10.79 4.80 -3.22
N ALA A 18 10.65 5.15 -3.67
CA ALA A 18 10.00 4.84 -4.54
C ALA A 18 10.09 3.74 -5.08
N ALA A 19 10.65 3.64 -5.37
CA ALA A 19 10.88 2.65 -6.00
C ALA A 19 10.36 1.56 -5.74
N LEU A 20 9.77 1.53 -5.03
CA LEU A 20 9.53 0.53 -4.77
C LEU A 20 8.41 -0.06 -5.00
N ALA A 21 7.73 0.14 -5.84
CA ALA A 21 6.59 -0.55 -6.21
C ALA A 21 6.97 -1.92 -6.49
N SER A 22 7.02 -2.72 -5.57
CA SER A 22 7.30 -4.10 -5.83
C SER A 22 5.99 -4.83 -6.03
N ASP A 23 6.04 -5.94 -6.68
CA ASP A 23 4.84 -6.75 -6.89
C ASP A 23 4.34 -7.26 -5.56
N LEU A 24 3.02 -7.23 -5.43
CA LEU A 24 2.38 -7.75 -4.25
C LEU A 24 2.32 -9.26 -4.32
N THR A 25 2.58 -9.92 -3.22
CA THR A 25 2.52 -11.38 -3.17
C THR A 25 1.63 -11.85 -2.03
N LEU A 26 1.16 -13.07 -2.16
CA LEU A 26 0.38 -13.68 -1.09
C LEU A 26 1.22 -13.77 0.18
N GLY A 27 0.61 -13.50 1.30
CA GLY A 27 1.30 -13.55 2.58
C GLY A 27 1.92 -12.23 3.00
N THR A 28 2.02 -11.27 2.10
CA THR A 28 2.54 -9.95 2.47
C THR A 28 1.59 -9.33 3.48
N VAL A 29 2.14 -8.80 4.56
CA VAL A 29 1.33 -8.16 5.59
C VAL A 29 1.13 -6.71 5.25
N LEU A 30 -0.11 -6.30 5.06
CA LEU A 30 -0.43 -4.94 4.70
C LEU A 30 -1.02 -4.14 5.86
N GLY A 31 -1.75 -4.83 6.75
CA GLY A 31 -2.39 -4.16 7.85
C GLY A 31 -3.69 -4.84 8.21
N THR A 32 -4.27 -4.45 9.35
CA THR A 32 -5.47 -5.10 9.87
C THR A 32 -6.70 -4.20 9.85
N THR A 33 -6.61 -3.05 9.21
CA THR A 33 -7.77 -2.17 9.01
C THR A 33 -7.82 -1.79 7.53
N PRO A 34 -9.02 -1.45 7.03
CA PRO A 34 -9.11 -1.02 5.63
C PRO A 34 -8.21 0.16 5.33
N GLU A 35 -8.09 1.11 6.26
CA GLU A 35 -7.26 2.28 6.05
C GLU A 35 -5.78 1.93 5.96
N ALA A 36 -5.31 1.03 6.82
CA ALA A 36 -3.92 0.62 6.79
C ALA A 36 -3.59 -0.15 5.51
N VAL A 37 -4.52 -1.02 5.09
CA VAL A 37 -4.32 -1.78 3.87
C VAL A 37 -4.28 -0.83 2.67
N ALA A 38 -5.19 0.14 2.64
CA ALA A 38 -5.22 1.11 1.54
C ALA A 38 -3.93 1.92 1.49
N ALA A 39 -3.42 2.33 2.64
CA ALA A 39 -2.18 3.09 2.68
C ALA A 39 -1.00 2.26 2.18
N ALA A 40 -0.94 1.00 2.60
CA ALA A 40 0.15 0.12 2.16
C ALA A 40 0.08 -0.13 0.65
N LEU A 41 -1.12 -0.31 0.12
CA LEU A 41 -1.27 -0.51 -1.32
C LEU A 41 -0.90 0.74 -2.11
N THR A 42 -1.24 1.91 -1.58
CA THR A 42 -0.86 3.16 -2.22
C THR A 42 0.66 3.26 -2.29
N GLU A 43 1.35 2.89 -1.23
CA GLU A 43 2.80 2.90 -1.24
C GLU A 43 3.38 1.90 -2.21
N ALA A 44 2.66 0.82 -2.48
CA ALA A 44 3.10 -0.19 -3.43
C ALA A 44 2.77 0.18 -4.88
N GLY A 45 2.23 1.37 -5.09
CA GLY A 45 1.97 1.83 -6.45
C GLY A 45 0.56 1.62 -6.95
N TYR A 46 -0.35 1.19 -6.07
CA TYR A 46 -1.74 1.00 -6.46
C TYR A 46 -2.54 2.27 -6.20
N THR A 47 -3.57 2.47 -6.99
CA THR A 47 -4.56 3.51 -6.74
C THR A 47 -5.79 2.80 -6.19
N VAL A 48 -6.09 3.04 -4.91
CA VAL A 48 -7.19 2.37 -4.25
C VAL A 48 -8.49 3.04 -4.62
N GLN A 49 -9.47 2.25 -5.05
CA GLN A 49 -10.75 2.77 -5.47
C GLN A 49 -11.86 2.45 -4.50
N LYS A 50 -11.75 1.33 -3.79
CA LYS A 50 -12.78 0.94 -2.85
C LYS A 50 -12.17 0.00 -1.83
N GLN A 51 -12.59 0.12 -0.59
CA GLN A 51 -12.13 -0.76 0.46
C GLN A 51 -13.30 -1.09 1.37
N GLU A 52 -13.40 -2.34 1.78
CA GLU A 52 -14.47 -2.79 2.66
C GLU A 52 -13.96 -3.87 3.58
N ARG A 53 -14.63 -3.98 4.71
CA ARG A 53 -14.34 -5.02 5.66
C ARG A 53 -15.56 -5.89 5.78
N GLU A 54 -15.39 -7.19 5.67
CA GLU A 54 -16.51 -8.08 5.65
C GLU A 54 -16.11 -9.46 6.13
N HIS A 55 -16.78 -9.97 7.13
CA HIS A 55 -16.57 -11.36 7.59
C HIS A 55 -15.10 -11.70 7.88
N GLY A 56 -14.42 -10.82 8.61
CA GLY A 56 -13.05 -11.09 8.99
C GLY A 56 -12.03 -10.88 7.89
N ARG A 57 -12.44 -10.26 6.83
CA ARG A 57 -11.60 -10.06 5.65
C ARG A 57 -11.72 -8.63 5.19
N ILE A 58 -10.66 -8.11 4.61
CA ILE A 58 -10.64 -6.78 4.02
C ILE A 58 -10.50 -6.97 2.52
N GLU A 59 -11.39 -6.35 1.75
CA GLU A 59 -11.34 -6.42 0.29
C GLU A 59 -11.07 -5.04 -0.24
N VAL A 60 -10.13 -4.95 -1.16
CA VAL A 60 -9.77 -3.67 -1.75
C VAL A 60 -9.76 -3.81 -3.26
N LYS A 61 -10.42 -2.87 -3.93
CA LYS A 61 -10.34 -2.78 -5.38
C LYS A 61 -9.37 -1.66 -5.70
N ALA A 62 -8.40 -1.95 -6.51
CA ALA A 62 -7.34 -1.00 -6.81
C ALA A 62 -6.83 -1.21 -8.21
N THR A 63 -6.23 -0.16 -8.78
CA THR A 63 -5.65 -0.24 -10.11
C THR A 63 -4.15 -0.02 -10.03
N ARG A 64 -3.44 -0.63 -10.95
CA ARG A 64 -2.01 -0.42 -11.11
C ARG A 64 -1.65 -0.77 -12.53
N ASP A 65 -0.89 0.12 -13.19
CA ASP A 65 -0.45 -0.08 -14.57
C ASP A 65 -1.61 -0.36 -15.52
N GLY A 66 -2.73 0.32 -15.29
CA GLY A 66 -3.89 0.19 -16.17
C GLY A 66 -4.73 -1.05 -15.95
N LYS A 67 -4.42 -1.84 -14.92
CA LYS A 67 -5.17 -3.05 -14.63
C LYS A 67 -5.89 -2.92 -13.29
N ARG A 68 -7.03 -3.58 -13.19
CA ARG A 68 -7.79 -3.56 -11.94
C ARG A 68 -7.62 -4.88 -11.22
N TYR A 69 -7.50 -4.77 -9.91
CA TYR A 69 -7.29 -5.92 -9.06
C TYR A 69 -8.26 -5.90 -7.90
N GLU A 70 -8.62 -7.08 -7.45
CA GLU A 70 -9.31 -7.23 -6.19
C GLU A 70 -8.33 -7.93 -5.24
N ILE A 71 -8.02 -7.29 -4.14
CA ILE A 71 -7.02 -7.78 -3.21
C ILE A 71 -7.73 -8.09 -1.91
N LYS A 72 -7.54 -9.31 -1.42
CA LYS A 72 -8.17 -9.76 -0.19
C LYS A 72 -7.13 -9.96 0.88
N VAL A 73 -7.44 -9.49 2.06
CA VAL A 73 -6.52 -9.49 3.19
C VAL A 73 -7.25 -10.08 4.39
N ASP A 74 -6.59 -10.98 5.11
CA ASP A 74 -7.12 -11.50 6.35
C ASP A 74 -7.08 -10.40 7.40
N ALA A 75 -8.22 -10.07 7.98
CA ALA A 75 -8.29 -8.92 8.90
C ALA A 75 -7.58 -9.18 10.21
N ALA A 76 -7.37 -10.43 10.58
CA ALA A 76 -6.71 -10.76 11.85
C ALA A 76 -5.19 -10.68 11.71
N SER A 77 -4.63 -11.21 10.63
CA SER A 77 -3.19 -11.23 10.45
C SER A 77 -2.69 -10.08 9.60
N GLY A 78 -3.55 -9.48 8.79
CA GLY A 78 -3.14 -8.45 7.85
C GLY A 78 -2.49 -8.98 6.60
N ALA A 79 -2.47 -10.30 6.42
CA ALA A 79 -1.77 -10.91 5.30
C ALA A 79 -2.66 -10.99 4.07
N VAL A 80 -2.07 -10.78 2.91
CA VAL A 80 -2.77 -10.91 1.63
C VAL A 80 -3.09 -12.37 1.39
N THR A 81 -4.36 -12.66 1.15
CA THR A 81 -4.82 -14.03 0.90
C THR A 81 -5.22 -14.27 -0.55
N ALA A 82 -5.49 -13.22 -1.31
CA ALA A 82 -5.84 -13.38 -2.72
C ALA A 82 -5.54 -12.10 -3.48
N ILE A 83 -5.10 -12.25 -4.71
CA ILE A 83 -4.89 -11.13 -5.62
C ILE A 83 -5.50 -11.58 -6.93
N GLU A 84 -6.61 -10.94 -7.30
CA GLU A 84 -7.35 -11.35 -8.49
C GLU A 84 -7.44 -10.21 -9.48
N LEU A 85 -7.28 -10.53 -10.74
CA LEU A 85 -7.46 -9.55 -11.78
C LEU A 85 -8.95 -9.35 -11.94
N ASP A 86 -9.39 -8.11 -11.92
CA ASP A 86 -10.80 -7.77 -11.94
C ASP A 86 -11.07 -6.98 -13.22
N ASP A 87 -11.29 -7.68 -14.30
CA ASP A 87 -11.54 -7.02 -15.58
C ASP A 87 -13.00 -6.72 -15.81
#